data_6824a88b726225ea0987276e1884d3ce
#
_entry.id   6824a88b726225ea0987276e1884d3ce
#
_cell.length_a   1.000
_cell.length_b   1.000
_cell.length_c   1.000
_cell.angle_alpha   90.00
_cell.angle_beta   90.00
_cell.angle_gamma   90.00
#
_symmetry.space_group_name_H-M   'P 1'
#
loop_
_entity.id
_entity.type
_entity.pdbx_description
1 polymer ?
#
loop_
_entity_poly.entity_id
_entity_poly.type
_entity_poly.pdbx_seq_one_letter_code
_entity_poly.pdbx_strand_id
1 'polypeptide(L)'
;NREVAEDKIRELEQISKETGVPAMIAMVANSAEEMKTYIDFFVTVTEMPFAIDIWQQKIRLAAARYIAERGLQNRVLYNSITPWDEDIPAQVSELKELGIKHVVIQVFDMEDKRPTGRVKSLKSLLPLVEKGNFESILVDTAVMNLPTTTFSLLANHLIKKEFGLP
;
A
#
# COMPACT_ATOMS: atom_id res chain seq x y z
N ASN A 1 -6.29 15.88 16.75
CA ASN A 1 -7.52 16.66 16.75
C ASN A 1 -8.36 16.22 15.52
N ARG A 2 -9.58 15.70 15.78
CA ARG A 2 -10.47 15.18 14.72
C ARG A 2 -10.91 16.27 13.76
N GLU A 3 -11.26 17.44 14.23
CA GLU A 3 -11.69 18.58 13.44
C GLU A 3 -10.63 18.98 12.39
N VAL A 4 -9.38 19.11 12.81
CA VAL A 4 -8.27 19.42 11.90
C VAL A 4 -8.07 18.31 10.84
N ALA A 5 -8.25 17.06 11.24
CA ALA A 5 -8.14 15.93 10.30
C ALA A 5 -9.30 15.95 9.28
N GLU A 6 -10.53 16.23 9.73
CA GLU A 6 -11.68 16.38 8.85
C GLU A 6 -11.48 17.50 7.83
N ASP A 7 -11.05 18.68 8.28
CA ASP A 7 -10.78 19.82 7.40
C ASP A 7 -9.76 19.47 6.32
N LYS A 8 -8.67 18.75 6.69
CA LYS A 8 -7.65 18.33 5.73
C LYS A 8 -8.13 17.29 4.73
N ILE A 9 -8.97 16.36 5.15
CA ILE A 9 -9.60 15.37 4.27
C ILE A 9 -10.50 16.09 3.25
N ARG A 10 -11.35 17.01 3.71
CA ARG A 10 -12.24 17.79 2.84
C ARG A 10 -11.48 18.70 1.88
N GLU A 11 -10.42 19.34 2.35
CA GLU A 11 -9.53 20.17 1.51
C GLU A 11 -8.92 19.33 0.38
N LEU A 12 -8.38 18.14 0.69
CA LEU A 12 -7.81 17.24 -0.32
C LEU A 12 -8.88 16.76 -1.32
N GLU A 13 -10.06 16.41 -0.84
CA GLU A 13 -11.18 16.01 -1.70
C GLU A 13 -11.61 17.15 -2.65
N GLN A 14 -11.63 18.37 -2.15
CA GLN A 14 -11.93 19.56 -2.95
C GLN A 14 -10.87 19.78 -4.03
N ILE A 15 -9.58 19.75 -3.67
CA ILE A 15 -8.47 19.90 -4.62
C ILE A 15 -8.53 18.80 -5.70
N SER A 16 -8.81 17.57 -5.31
CA SER A 16 -8.97 16.45 -6.26
C SER A 16 -10.09 16.70 -7.27
N LYS A 17 -11.23 17.21 -6.81
CA LYS A 17 -12.36 17.57 -7.68
C LYS A 17 -12.03 18.73 -8.62
N GLU A 18 -11.38 19.76 -8.11
CA GLU A 18 -11.03 20.97 -8.88
C GLU A 18 -9.98 20.70 -9.95
N THR A 19 -9.00 19.85 -9.63
CA THR A 19 -7.88 19.55 -10.54
C THR A 19 -8.15 18.38 -11.48
N GLY A 20 -9.14 17.53 -11.15
CA GLY A 20 -9.39 16.26 -11.83
C GLY A 20 -8.30 15.19 -11.54
N VAL A 21 -7.40 15.46 -10.59
CA VAL A 21 -6.37 14.50 -10.18
C VAL A 21 -6.91 13.61 -9.05
N PRO A 22 -7.04 12.28 -9.25
CA PRO A 22 -7.48 11.39 -8.19
C PRO A 22 -6.56 11.46 -6.96
N ALA A 23 -7.16 11.46 -5.78
CA ALA A 23 -6.43 11.47 -4.52
C ALA A 23 -6.84 10.34 -3.59
N MET A 24 -5.92 9.90 -2.74
CA MET A 24 -6.19 9.00 -1.63
C MET A 24 -5.39 9.44 -0.39
N ILE A 25 -5.79 8.96 0.77
CA ILE A 25 -5.09 9.22 2.04
C ILE A 25 -4.44 7.93 2.53
N ALA A 26 -3.15 7.98 2.86
CA ALA A 26 -2.47 6.91 3.57
C ALA A 26 -2.61 7.12 5.08
N MET A 27 -3.14 6.11 5.76
CA MET A 27 -3.28 6.11 7.22
C MET A 27 -2.16 5.29 7.85
N VAL A 28 -1.42 5.91 8.76
CA VAL A 28 -0.33 5.29 9.52
C VAL A 28 -0.77 5.08 10.96
N ALA A 29 -0.59 3.88 11.48
CA ALA A 29 -0.94 3.54 12.86
C ALA A 29 0.10 2.58 13.49
N ASN A 30 0.21 2.62 14.80
CA ASN A 30 1.13 1.77 15.57
C ASN A 30 0.44 0.55 16.19
N SER A 31 -0.89 0.48 16.11
CA SER A 31 -1.68 -0.64 16.60
C SER A 31 -2.92 -0.89 15.74
N ALA A 32 -3.47 -2.10 15.82
CA ALA A 32 -4.71 -2.45 15.12
C ALA A 32 -5.90 -1.61 15.60
N GLU A 33 -6.00 -1.33 16.90
CA GLU A 33 -7.09 -0.54 17.48
C GLU A 33 -7.02 0.95 17.06
N GLU A 34 -5.81 1.48 16.95
CA GLU A 34 -5.60 2.83 16.42
C GLU A 34 -6.05 2.89 14.95
N MET A 35 -5.67 1.91 14.14
CA MET A 35 -6.08 1.86 12.73
C MET A 35 -7.59 1.71 12.57
N LYS A 36 -8.25 0.86 13.37
CA LYS A 36 -9.73 0.77 13.38
C LYS A 36 -10.38 2.12 13.66
N THR A 37 -9.87 2.83 14.66
CA THR A 37 -10.36 4.18 15.01
C THR A 37 -10.21 5.16 13.85
N TYR A 38 -9.10 5.10 13.12
CA TYR A 38 -8.87 5.97 11.97
C TYR A 38 -9.78 5.62 10.80
N ILE A 39 -9.95 4.33 10.51
CA ILE A 39 -10.86 3.84 9.45
C ILE A 39 -12.30 4.29 9.77
N ASP A 40 -12.78 4.06 11.00
CA ASP A 40 -14.13 4.44 11.41
C ASP A 40 -14.38 5.94 11.28
N PHE A 41 -13.41 6.75 11.67
CA PHE A 41 -13.49 8.19 11.49
C PHE A 41 -13.49 8.57 10.00
N PHE A 42 -12.54 8.04 9.23
CA PHE A 42 -12.37 8.39 7.82
C PHE A 42 -13.63 8.12 6.99
N VAL A 43 -14.28 6.97 7.19
CA VAL A 43 -15.48 6.59 6.43
C VAL A 43 -16.71 7.43 6.80
N THR A 44 -16.70 8.14 7.93
CA THR A 44 -17.75 9.10 8.25
C THR A 44 -17.55 10.45 7.56
N VAL A 45 -16.33 10.75 7.13
CA VAL A 45 -15.98 12.07 6.56
C VAL A 45 -16.05 12.04 5.03
N THR A 46 -15.61 10.96 4.38
CA THR A 46 -15.46 10.93 2.92
C THR A 46 -15.63 9.53 2.33
N GLU A 47 -15.96 9.46 1.05
CA GLU A 47 -15.98 8.24 0.25
C GLU A 47 -14.68 8.00 -0.55
N MET A 48 -13.66 8.84 -0.38
CA MET A 48 -12.37 8.66 -1.07
C MET A 48 -11.71 7.30 -0.73
N PRO A 49 -10.89 6.76 -1.65
CA PRO A 49 -10.05 5.61 -1.32
C PRO A 49 -8.98 5.98 -0.29
N PHE A 50 -8.48 4.97 0.41
CA PHE A 50 -7.44 5.13 1.41
C PHE A 50 -6.44 3.98 1.37
N ALA A 51 -5.23 4.22 1.83
CA ALA A 51 -4.21 3.19 2.05
C ALA A 51 -4.03 2.93 3.55
N ILE A 52 -3.83 1.66 3.91
CA ILE A 52 -3.32 1.29 5.24
C ILE A 52 -1.81 1.13 5.13
N ASP A 53 -1.08 2.07 5.71
CA ASP A 53 0.38 2.11 5.67
C ASP A 53 0.95 1.75 7.04
N ILE A 54 1.18 0.46 7.25
CA ILE A 54 1.60 -0.08 8.54
C ILE A 54 2.84 -0.94 8.36
N TRP A 55 3.92 -0.58 9.04
CA TRP A 55 5.18 -1.32 8.97
C TRP A 55 5.07 -2.78 9.43
N GLN A 56 4.34 -3.03 10.53
CA GLN A 56 4.23 -4.37 11.12
C GLN A 56 3.17 -5.21 10.40
N GLN A 57 3.57 -6.31 9.77
CA GLN A 57 2.69 -7.23 9.04
C GLN A 57 1.47 -7.68 9.85
N LYS A 58 1.66 -8.07 11.13
CA LYS A 58 0.56 -8.54 12.00
C LYS A 58 -0.52 -7.48 12.21
N ILE A 59 -0.13 -6.21 12.38
CA ILE A 59 -1.05 -5.10 12.55
C ILE A 59 -1.75 -4.80 11.21
N ARG A 60 -1.01 -4.83 10.12
CA ARG A 60 -1.52 -4.61 8.76
C ARG A 60 -2.55 -5.66 8.36
N LEU A 61 -2.31 -6.95 8.67
CA LEU A 61 -3.30 -8.03 8.47
C LEU A 61 -4.54 -7.86 9.36
N ALA A 62 -4.36 -7.48 10.64
CA ALA A 62 -5.50 -7.20 11.52
C ALA A 62 -6.36 -6.04 10.99
N ALA A 63 -5.74 -5.01 10.41
CA ALA A 63 -6.47 -3.92 9.74
C ALA A 63 -7.22 -4.42 8.48
N ALA A 64 -6.61 -5.30 7.68
CA ALA A 64 -7.25 -5.88 6.50
C ALA A 64 -8.48 -6.73 6.87
N ARG A 65 -8.42 -7.52 7.94
CA ARG A 65 -9.58 -8.25 8.48
C ARG A 65 -10.71 -7.29 8.85
N TYR A 66 -10.40 -6.24 9.59
CA TYR A 66 -11.39 -5.23 9.98
C TYR A 66 -12.02 -4.54 8.76
N ILE A 67 -11.23 -4.22 7.76
CA ILE A 67 -11.72 -3.64 6.49
C ILE A 67 -12.69 -4.59 5.79
N ALA A 68 -12.38 -5.89 5.78
CA ALA A 68 -13.26 -6.91 5.21
C ALA A 68 -14.59 -7.04 5.99
N GLU A 69 -14.54 -7.04 7.33
CA GLU A 69 -15.72 -7.03 8.20
C GLU A 69 -16.63 -5.82 7.94
N ARG A 70 -16.03 -4.67 7.57
CA ARG A 70 -16.75 -3.42 7.27
C ARG A 70 -17.22 -3.31 5.82
N GLY A 71 -16.88 -4.26 4.94
CA GLY A 71 -17.23 -4.20 3.51
C GLY A 71 -16.50 -3.12 2.72
N LEU A 72 -15.28 -2.73 3.14
CA LEU A 72 -14.51 -1.61 2.59
C LEU A 72 -13.41 -2.01 1.58
N GLN A 73 -13.39 -3.28 1.14
CA GLN A 73 -12.31 -3.83 0.31
C GLN A 73 -12.12 -3.09 -1.02
N ASN A 74 -13.18 -2.50 -1.55
CA ASN A 74 -13.14 -1.74 -2.81
C ASN A 74 -12.49 -0.35 -2.68
N ARG A 75 -12.27 0.11 -1.44
CA ARG A 75 -11.75 1.46 -1.15
C ARG A 75 -10.34 1.44 -0.62
N VAL A 76 -9.78 0.26 -0.31
CA VAL A 76 -8.50 0.16 0.36
C VAL A 76 -7.38 -0.24 -0.59
N LEU A 77 -6.22 0.40 -0.42
CA LEU A 77 -4.92 -0.05 -0.90
C LEU A 77 -4.15 -0.64 0.28
N TYR A 78 -3.83 -1.94 0.20
CA TYR A 78 -2.98 -2.61 1.18
C TYR A 78 -1.51 -2.25 0.95
N ASN A 79 -0.92 -1.47 1.82
CA ASN A 79 0.45 -0.98 1.70
C ASN A 79 1.28 -1.42 2.91
N SER A 80 2.16 -2.40 2.71
CA SER A 80 2.59 -3.14 1.53
C SER A 80 2.94 -4.59 1.86
N ILE A 81 3.08 -5.43 0.86
CA ILE A 81 3.76 -6.73 0.96
C ILE A 81 5.25 -6.47 0.78
N THR A 82 6.08 -6.92 1.72
CA THR A 82 7.50 -6.58 1.78
C THR A 82 8.39 -7.83 1.76
N PRO A 83 9.65 -7.74 1.33
CA PRO A 83 10.55 -8.89 1.30
C PRO A 83 10.93 -9.42 2.70
N TRP A 84 10.62 -8.69 3.77
CA TRP A 84 10.84 -9.09 5.16
C TRP A 84 9.57 -9.52 5.90
N ASP A 85 8.43 -9.59 5.22
CA ASP A 85 7.20 -10.15 5.78
C ASP A 85 7.38 -11.65 6.04
N GLU A 86 6.83 -12.12 7.16
CA GLU A 86 6.78 -13.55 7.49
C GLU A 86 5.77 -14.24 6.56
N ASP A 87 6.07 -15.42 6.06
CA ASP A 87 5.15 -16.27 5.28
C ASP A 87 4.27 -15.49 4.25
N ILE A 88 4.91 -14.90 3.26
CA ILE A 88 4.25 -14.15 2.19
C ILE A 88 3.16 -14.97 1.47
N PRO A 89 3.33 -16.28 1.17
CA PRO A 89 2.27 -17.10 0.60
C PRO A 89 1.00 -17.15 1.46
N ALA A 90 1.13 -17.32 2.78
CA ALA A 90 -0.02 -17.31 3.70
C ALA A 90 -0.68 -15.93 3.75
N GLN A 91 0.11 -14.85 3.80
CA GLN A 91 -0.39 -13.47 3.75
C GLN A 91 -1.21 -13.22 2.47
N VAL A 92 -0.69 -13.61 1.32
CA VAL A 92 -1.37 -13.45 0.02
C VAL A 92 -2.68 -14.25 -0.03
N SER A 93 -2.68 -15.50 0.47
CA SER A 93 -3.88 -16.32 0.58
C SER A 93 -4.94 -15.65 1.45
N GLU A 94 -4.55 -15.16 2.61
CA GLU A 94 -5.46 -14.46 3.53
C GLU A 94 -6.03 -13.18 2.90
N LEU A 95 -5.22 -12.33 2.28
CA LEU A 95 -5.68 -11.11 1.61
C LEU A 95 -6.70 -11.41 0.51
N LYS A 96 -6.47 -12.50 -0.26
CA LYS A 96 -7.41 -12.99 -1.26
C LYS A 96 -8.74 -13.43 -0.64
N GLU A 97 -8.70 -14.22 0.44
CA GLU A 97 -9.90 -14.69 1.16
C GLU A 97 -10.69 -13.52 1.75
N LEU A 98 -10.02 -12.48 2.23
CA LEU A 98 -10.62 -11.24 2.72
C LEU A 98 -11.21 -10.37 1.59
N GLY A 99 -10.94 -10.69 0.33
CA GLY A 99 -11.41 -9.92 -0.82
C GLY A 99 -10.68 -8.58 -1.02
N ILE A 100 -9.46 -8.43 -0.51
CA ILE A 100 -8.61 -7.27 -0.80
C ILE A 100 -8.25 -7.27 -2.28
N LYS A 101 -8.39 -6.13 -2.94
CA LYS A 101 -8.26 -6.01 -4.40
C LYS A 101 -7.00 -5.31 -4.87
N HIS A 102 -6.49 -4.39 -4.06
CA HIS A 102 -5.39 -3.52 -4.44
C HIS A 102 -4.26 -3.63 -3.43
N VAL A 103 -3.06 -3.96 -3.91
CA VAL A 103 -1.89 -4.15 -3.06
C VAL A 103 -0.67 -3.42 -3.59
N VAL A 104 0.22 -3.04 -2.69
CA VAL A 104 1.56 -2.54 -3.01
C VAL A 104 2.57 -3.64 -2.69
N ILE A 105 3.50 -3.90 -3.59
CA ILE A 105 4.73 -4.63 -3.31
C ILE A 105 5.83 -3.60 -3.08
N GLN A 106 6.38 -3.56 -1.89
CA GLN A 106 7.59 -2.77 -1.63
C GLN A 106 8.83 -3.59 -1.97
N VAL A 107 9.62 -3.09 -2.92
CA VAL A 107 10.81 -3.80 -3.40
C VAL A 107 12.08 -3.15 -2.86
N PHE A 108 12.81 -3.92 -2.07
CA PHE A 108 14.08 -3.50 -1.50
C PHE A 108 14.95 -4.73 -1.21
N ASP A 109 16.24 -4.65 -1.53
CA ASP A 109 17.22 -5.67 -1.17
C ASP A 109 18.20 -5.06 -0.17
N MET A 110 18.32 -5.68 1.00
CA MET A 110 19.21 -5.19 2.07
C MET A 110 20.69 -5.29 1.72
N GLU A 111 21.05 -6.23 0.85
CA GLU A 111 22.42 -6.47 0.39
C GLU A 111 22.76 -5.63 -0.85
N ASP A 112 21.83 -5.51 -1.81
CA ASP A 112 22.00 -4.72 -3.02
C ASP A 112 21.01 -3.53 -3.07
N LYS A 113 21.40 -2.39 -2.56
CA LYS A 113 20.58 -1.16 -2.52
C LYS A 113 20.49 -0.44 -3.88
N ARG A 114 21.15 -0.95 -4.91
CA ARG A 114 21.10 -0.39 -6.29
C ARG A 114 19.76 -0.71 -6.98
N PRO A 115 19.48 -0.11 -8.14
CA PRO A 115 18.27 -0.42 -8.92
C PRO A 115 18.10 -1.92 -9.23
N THR A 116 19.21 -2.61 -9.48
CA THR A 116 19.23 -4.08 -9.75
C THR A 116 18.72 -4.92 -8.59
N GLY A 117 19.04 -4.55 -7.35
CA GLY A 117 18.52 -5.24 -6.16
C GLY A 117 17.00 -5.11 -6.03
N ARG A 118 16.44 -3.95 -6.37
CA ARG A 118 14.99 -3.75 -6.39
C ARG A 118 14.30 -4.62 -7.44
N VAL A 119 14.89 -4.71 -8.64
CA VAL A 119 14.40 -5.61 -9.71
C VAL A 119 14.49 -7.07 -9.27
N LYS A 120 15.59 -7.47 -8.62
CA LYS A 120 15.76 -8.83 -8.07
C LYS A 120 14.71 -9.14 -7.00
N SER A 121 14.46 -8.19 -6.09
CA SER A 121 13.41 -8.31 -5.06
C SER A 121 12.03 -8.51 -5.71
N LEU A 122 11.68 -7.73 -6.73
CA LEU A 122 10.42 -7.90 -7.45
C LEU A 122 10.32 -9.28 -8.12
N LYS A 123 11.37 -9.76 -8.77
CA LYS A 123 11.40 -11.11 -9.38
C LYS A 123 11.06 -12.22 -8.41
N SER A 124 11.45 -12.05 -7.15
CA SER A 124 11.16 -13.02 -6.09
C SER A 124 9.74 -12.90 -5.53
N LEU A 125 9.22 -11.67 -5.39
CA LEU A 125 7.94 -11.40 -4.76
C LEU A 125 6.76 -11.53 -5.72
N LEU A 126 6.89 -11.02 -6.94
CA LEU A 126 5.78 -10.94 -7.89
C LEU A 126 5.09 -12.29 -8.15
N PRO A 127 5.80 -13.41 -8.39
CA PRO A 127 5.14 -14.70 -8.62
C PRO A 127 4.35 -15.22 -7.41
N LEU A 128 4.69 -14.76 -6.20
CA LEU A 128 3.95 -15.10 -4.99
C LEU A 128 2.69 -14.25 -4.88
N VAL A 129 2.81 -12.95 -5.14
CA VAL A 129 1.71 -11.99 -5.02
C VAL A 129 0.65 -12.18 -6.12
N GLU A 130 1.05 -12.55 -7.33
CA GLU A 130 0.13 -12.86 -8.44
C GLU A 130 -0.86 -13.98 -8.11
N LYS A 131 -0.52 -14.90 -7.20
CA LYS A 131 -1.45 -15.96 -6.73
C LYS A 131 -2.67 -15.40 -5.98
N GLY A 132 -2.58 -14.17 -5.50
CA GLY A 132 -3.69 -13.44 -4.87
C GLY A 132 -4.79 -13.03 -5.84
N ASN A 133 -4.52 -13.00 -7.15
CA ASN A 133 -5.43 -12.50 -8.19
C ASN A 133 -5.98 -11.11 -7.88
N PHE A 134 -5.12 -10.22 -7.39
CA PHE A 134 -5.48 -8.83 -7.09
C PHE A 134 -5.83 -8.06 -8.37
N GLU A 135 -6.77 -7.12 -8.27
CA GLU A 135 -7.15 -6.25 -9.41
C GLU A 135 -6.04 -5.26 -9.76
N SER A 136 -5.26 -4.84 -8.75
CA SER A 136 -4.11 -3.95 -8.94
C SER A 136 -2.94 -4.36 -8.07
N ILE A 137 -1.76 -4.44 -8.70
CA ILE A 137 -0.47 -4.60 -8.03
C ILE A 137 0.37 -3.39 -8.37
N LEU A 138 0.66 -2.56 -7.39
CA LEU A 138 1.57 -1.41 -7.51
C LEU A 138 2.94 -1.78 -6.96
N VAL A 139 3.99 -1.15 -7.48
CA VAL A 139 5.36 -1.41 -7.02
C VAL A 139 5.96 -0.13 -6.43
N ASP A 140 6.28 -0.19 -5.13
CA ASP A 140 7.06 0.83 -4.44
C ASP A 140 8.54 0.47 -4.44
N THR A 141 9.35 1.30 -5.09
CA THR A 141 10.81 1.12 -5.18
C THR A 141 11.59 1.73 -4.03
N ALA A 142 10.91 2.13 -2.97
CA ALA A 142 11.45 2.58 -1.70
C ALA A 142 12.47 3.73 -1.80
N VAL A 143 12.03 4.96 -1.60
CA VAL A 143 12.91 6.13 -1.45
C VAL A 143 13.27 6.29 0.02
N MET A 144 14.49 5.92 0.41
CA MET A 144 14.94 5.99 1.81
C MET A 144 15.44 7.38 2.20
N ASN A 145 15.99 8.11 1.25
CA ASN A 145 16.55 9.47 1.43
C ASN A 145 16.77 10.13 0.06
N LEU A 146 17.11 11.40 0.05
CA LEU A 146 17.30 12.17 -1.18
C LEU A 146 18.33 11.55 -2.16
N PRO A 147 19.52 11.08 -1.73
CA PRO A 147 20.46 10.40 -2.64
C PRO A 147 19.91 9.13 -3.29
N THR A 148 19.01 8.38 -2.61
CA THR A 148 18.44 7.14 -3.14
C THR A 148 17.27 7.37 -4.10
N THR A 149 16.80 8.60 -4.27
CA THR A 149 15.72 8.94 -5.23
C THR A 149 16.11 8.53 -6.66
N THR A 150 17.35 8.79 -7.07
CA THR A 150 17.87 8.39 -8.39
C THR A 150 17.78 6.86 -8.56
N PHE A 151 18.14 6.09 -7.54
CA PHE A 151 18.06 4.62 -7.59
C PHE A 151 16.61 4.13 -7.70
N SER A 152 15.70 4.78 -7.00
CA SER A 152 14.26 4.48 -7.09
C SER A 152 13.73 4.77 -8.49
N LEU A 153 14.03 5.93 -9.08
CA LEU A 153 13.62 6.29 -10.45
C LEU A 153 14.19 5.33 -11.51
N LEU A 154 15.47 4.97 -11.40
CA LEU A 154 16.07 3.98 -12.29
C LEU A 154 15.46 2.59 -12.13
N ALA A 155 15.14 2.17 -10.90
CA ALA A 155 14.47 0.92 -10.64
C ALA A 155 13.06 0.91 -11.25
N ASN A 156 12.29 1.98 -11.10
CA ASN A 156 10.98 2.13 -11.74
C ASN A 156 11.08 1.99 -13.26
N HIS A 157 12.06 2.64 -13.88
CA HIS A 157 12.29 2.51 -15.33
C HIS A 157 12.58 1.06 -15.74
N LEU A 158 13.46 0.38 -15.01
CA LEU A 158 13.81 -1.03 -15.28
C LEU A 158 12.61 -1.97 -15.09
N ILE A 159 11.85 -1.78 -14.00
CA ILE A 159 10.66 -2.57 -13.68
C ILE A 159 9.59 -2.37 -14.76
N LYS A 160 9.32 -1.13 -15.14
CA LYS A 160 8.35 -0.85 -16.21
C LYS A 160 8.77 -1.48 -17.53
N LYS A 161 10.05 -1.42 -17.88
CA LYS A 161 10.60 -2.01 -19.11
C LYS A 161 10.52 -3.54 -19.11
N GLU A 162 10.79 -4.18 -17.98
CA GLU A 162 10.89 -5.65 -17.88
C GLU A 162 9.55 -6.33 -17.60
N PHE A 163 8.69 -5.72 -16.76
CA PHE A 163 7.44 -6.34 -16.28
C PHE A 163 6.18 -5.63 -16.76
N GLY A 164 6.28 -4.45 -17.35
CA GLY A 164 5.11 -3.65 -17.74
C GLY A 164 4.28 -3.09 -16.57
N LEU A 165 4.78 -3.21 -15.32
CA LEU A 165 4.09 -2.74 -14.12
C LEU A 165 4.26 -1.23 -13.92
N PRO A 166 3.23 -0.58 -13.35
CA PRO A 166 3.30 0.83 -12.95
C PRO A 166 4.11 1.00 -11.66
#